data_30dd6d19aa108247ba4c8dcabd2a5faa
#
_entry.id   30dd6d19aa108247ba4c8dcabd2a5faa
#
_cell.length_a   1.000
_cell.length_b   1.000
_cell.length_c   1.000
_cell.angle_alpha   90.00
_cell.angle_beta   90.00
_cell.angle_gamma   90.00
#
_symmetry.space_group_name_H-M   'P 1'
#
loop_
_entity.id
_entity.type
_entity.pdbx_description
1 polymer ?
#
loop_
_entity_poly.entity_id
_entity_poly.type
_entity_poly.pdbx_seq_one_letter_code
_entity_poly.pdbx_strand_id
1 'polypeptide(L)'
;MEFEHVGNAPCLELTNSIPDRTAGDRDWLAEPATAADWIASLGLVPEAEPTARDLAELRRFREQTFGFFDALASGAPTPQQGLDTITEAHARGLQLFGLRVLAQQSTGQTGSGPIVRDWPQRWSAAALTAYFAQSAIDELTGSRLDRLKSCPGCRWLFFDTSRNRSRRWCSMQTCGGRDKALRHYHRTRA
;
A
#
# COMPACT_ATOMS: atom_id res chain seq x y z
N MET A 1 -17.60 -7.70 1.82
CA MET A 1 -17.17 -6.29 2.00
C MET A 1 -16.39 -5.91 0.75
N GLU A 2 -16.58 -4.72 0.20
CA GLU A 2 -15.80 -4.26 -0.96
C GLU A 2 -14.60 -3.46 -0.46
N PHE A 3 -13.39 -3.83 -0.91
CA PHE A 3 -12.15 -3.13 -0.58
C PHE A 3 -11.74 -2.27 -1.77
N GLU A 4 -11.56 -0.97 -1.56
CA GLU A 4 -11.06 -0.06 -2.60
C GLU A 4 -9.52 -0.08 -2.62
N HIS A 5 -8.94 -0.22 -3.83
CA HIS A 5 -7.51 -0.19 -4.08
C HIS A 5 -7.19 0.99 -4.99
N VAL A 6 -6.76 2.09 -4.43
CA VAL A 6 -6.58 3.36 -5.13
C VAL A 6 -5.21 4.00 -4.94
N GLY A 7 -4.35 3.39 -4.13
CA GLY A 7 -3.00 3.88 -3.82
C GLY A 7 -2.05 3.81 -5.01
N ASN A 8 -2.29 2.88 -5.94
CA ASN A 8 -1.45 2.59 -7.11
C ASN A 8 -0.03 2.08 -6.75
N ALA A 9 0.14 1.55 -5.55
CA ALA A 9 1.34 0.84 -5.09
C ALA A 9 0.97 -0.07 -3.91
N PRO A 10 1.46 -1.32 -3.83
CA PRO A 10 1.15 -2.23 -2.73
C PRO A 10 1.40 -1.63 -1.34
N CYS A 11 2.52 -0.94 -1.13
CA CYS A 11 2.82 -0.29 0.15
C CYS A 11 1.75 0.75 0.55
N LEU A 12 1.16 1.47 -0.41
CA LEU A 12 0.10 2.43 -0.15
C LEU A 12 -1.25 1.74 0.07
N GLU A 13 -1.52 0.59 -0.57
CA GLU A 13 -2.70 -0.20 -0.24
C GLU A 13 -2.66 -0.69 1.21
N LEU A 14 -1.48 -1.09 1.72
CA LEU A 14 -1.31 -1.40 3.13
C LEU A 14 -1.62 -0.18 4.01
N THR A 15 -1.08 0.99 3.71
CA THR A 15 -1.33 2.21 4.51
C THR A 15 -2.81 2.62 4.49
N ASN A 16 -3.52 2.28 3.42
CA ASN A 16 -4.94 2.56 3.20
C ASN A 16 -5.88 1.48 3.75
N SER A 17 -5.37 0.46 4.45
CA SER A 17 -6.21 -0.57 5.09
C SER A 17 -7.04 -0.05 6.27
N ILE A 18 -6.97 1.25 6.58
CA ILE A 18 -7.93 1.99 7.40
C ILE A 18 -8.77 2.86 6.45
N PRO A 19 -10.08 2.60 6.29
CA PRO A 19 -10.91 3.26 5.26
C PRO A 19 -11.00 4.78 5.41
N ASP A 20 -11.05 5.30 6.61
CA ASP A 20 -11.06 6.73 6.88
C ASP A 20 -10.28 7.03 8.18
N ARG A 21 -9.06 7.52 8.00
CA ARG A 21 -8.19 7.87 9.14
C ARG A 21 -8.66 9.12 9.88
N THR A 22 -9.54 9.94 9.29
CA THR A 22 -10.08 11.13 9.93
C THR A 22 -11.26 10.81 10.84
N ALA A 23 -12.01 9.78 10.51
CA ALA A 23 -13.16 9.31 11.30
C ALA A 23 -12.77 8.33 12.40
N GLY A 24 -11.53 7.82 12.41
CA GLY A 24 -11.12 6.73 13.30
C GLY A 24 -11.88 5.43 13.00
N ASP A 25 -12.25 5.23 11.73
CA ASP A 25 -13.10 4.15 11.28
C ASP A 25 -12.38 2.79 11.27
N ARG A 26 -13.13 1.77 10.90
CA ARG A 26 -12.77 0.34 10.85
C ARG A 26 -11.36 0.12 10.30
N ASP A 27 -10.61 -0.70 10.99
CA ASP A 27 -9.31 -1.19 10.54
C ASP A 27 -9.49 -2.58 9.91
N TRP A 28 -9.21 -2.73 8.62
CA TRP A 28 -9.31 -4.03 7.92
C TRP A 28 -8.33 -5.08 8.44
N LEU A 29 -7.31 -4.65 9.19
CA LEU A 29 -6.37 -5.53 9.86
C LEU A 29 -6.70 -5.75 11.36
N ALA A 30 -7.89 -5.36 11.83
CA ALA A 30 -8.28 -5.57 13.22
C ALA A 30 -8.62 -7.03 13.52
N GLU A 31 -9.37 -7.67 12.59
CA GLU A 31 -9.90 -9.01 12.74
C GLU A 31 -9.31 -9.98 11.72
N PRO A 32 -8.90 -11.21 12.11
CA PRO A 32 -8.25 -12.18 11.23
C PRO A 32 -8.99 -12.47 9.93
N ALA A 33 -10.28 -12.73 9.99
CA ALA A 33 -11.09 -13.03 8.80
C ALA A 33 -11.15 -11.83 7.82
N THR A 34 -11.38 -10.62 8.35
CA THR A 34 -11.39 -9.40 7.52
C THR A 34 -10.02 -9.14 6.89
N ALA A 35 -8.94 -9.36 7.63
CA ALA A 35 -7.59 -9.21 7.13
C ALA A 35 -7.27 -10.24 6.04
N ALA A 36 -7.69 -11.50 6.19
CA ALA A 36 -7.53 -12.53 5.17
C ALA A 36 -8.26 -12.16 3.88
N ASP A 37 -9.51 -11.68 3.98
CA ASP A 37 -10.30 -11.21 2.83
C ASP A 37 -9.63 -10.01 2.14
N TRP A 38 -9.11 -9.06 2.91
CA TRP A 38 -8.40 -7.91 2.38
C TRP A 38 -7.10 -8.32 1.66
N ILE A 39 -6.29 -9.21 2.26
CA ILE A 39 -5.08 -9.75 1.63
C ILE A 39 -5.44 -10.47 0.32
N ALA A 40 -6.49 -11.27 0.32
CA ALA A 40 -6.97 -11.97 -0.88
C ALA A 40 -7.42 -10.99 -1.97
N SER A 41 -8.00 -9.84 -1.61
CA SER A 41 -8.42 -8.81 -2.57
C SER A 41 -7.25 -8.13 -3.30
N LEU A 42 -6.02 -8.22 -2.74
CA LEU A 42 -4.78 -7.82 -3.40
C LEU A 42 -4.22 -8.87 -4.36
N GLY A 43 -4.91 -10.01 -4.53
CA GLY A 43 -4.42 -11.15 -5.29
C GLY A 43 -3.39 -12.02 -4.56
N LEU A 44 -3.24 -11.84 -3.24
CA LEU A 44 -2.32 -12.57 -2.39
C LEU A 44 -3.09 -13.65 -1.62
N VAL A 45 -2.64 -14.90 -1.66
CA VAL A 45 -3.31 -16.01 -0.97
C VAL A 45 -2.64 -16.25 0.38
N PRO A 46 -3.28 -15.99 1.52
CA PRO A 46 -2.69 -16.26 2.83
C PRO A 46 -2.31 -17.74 2.99
N GLU A 47 -1.21 -18.02 3.67
CA GLU A 47 -0.78 -19.39 4.03
C GLU A 47 -1.76 -20.01 5.03
N ALA A 48 -2.19 -19.21 6.00
CA ALA A 48 -3.22 -19.51 6.97
C ALA A 48 -3.95 -18.22 7.34
N GLU A 49 -5.03 -18.32 8.09
CA GLU A 49 -5.66 -17.15 8.69
C GLU A 49 -4.64 -16.42 9.60
N PRO A 50 -4.41 -15.11 9.43
CA PRO A 50 -3.42 -14.38 10.20
C PRO A 50 -3.74 -14.41 11.70
N THR A 51 -2.74 -14.64 12.54
CA THR A 51 -2.92 -14.57 13.98
C THR A 51 -3.03 -13.13 14.49
N ALA A 52 -3.54 -12.93 15.70
CA ALA A 52 -3.57 -11.61 16.34
C ALA A 52 -2.16 -10.98 16.43
N ARG A 53 -1.13 -11.80 16.64
CA ARG A 53 0.27 -11.36 16.66
C ARG A 53 0.73 -10.87 15.28
N ASP A 54 0.46 -11.65 14.23
CA ASP A 54 0.79 -11.27 12.85
C ASP A 54 0.15 -9.95 12.48
N LEU A 55 -1.12 -9.77 12.82
CA LEU A 55 -1.84 -8.53 12.57
C LEU A 55 -1.30 -7.35 13.37
N ALA A 56 -0.88 -7.57 14.61
CA ALA A 56 -0.26 -6.51 15.42
C ALA A 56 1.08 -6.06 14.83
N GLU A 57 1.90 -6.99 14.33
CA GLU A 57 3.17 -6.70 13.66
C GLU A 57 2.94 -5.96 12.33
N LEU A 58 1.99 -6.42 11.51
CA LEU A 58 1.66 -5.80 10.23
C LEU A 58 1.07 -4.39 10.42
N ARG A 59 0.20 -4.18 11.42
CA ARG A 59 -0.33 -2.85 11.76
C ARG A 59 0.77 -1.90 12.21
N ARG A 60 1.74 -2.37 13.01
CA ARG A 60 2.88 -1.53 13.43
C ARG A 60 3.71 -1.10 12.22
N PHE A 61 4.03 -2.03 11.32
CA PHE A 61 4.73 -1.73 10.08
C PHE A 61 3.93 -0.73 9.21
N ARG A 62 2.63 -0.94 9.07
CA ARG A 62 1.72 -0.03 8.37
C ARG A 62 1.78 1.41 8.91
N GLU A 63 1.70 1.58 10.23
CA GLU A 63 1.67 2.93 10.82
C GLU A 63 3.01 3.66 10.65
N GLN A 64 4.14 2.96 10.75
CA GLN A 64 5.45 3.55 10.47
C GLN A 64 5.57 3.94 8.99
N THR A 65 5.15 3.07 8.08
CA THR A 65 5.12 3.34 6.65
C THR A 65 4.19 4.51 6.32
N PHE A 66 2.98 4.53 6.89
CA PHE A 66 2.03 5.64 6.71
C PHE A 66 2.62 6.97 7.18
N GLY A 67 3.15 7.03 8.40
CA GLY A 67 3.73 8.27 8.95
C GLY A 67 4.86 8.83 8.09
N PHE A 68 5.68 7.95 7.53
CA PHE A 68 6.77 8.33 6.63
C PHE A 68 6.24 8.89 5.28
N PHE A 69 5.35 8.16 4.60
CA PHE A 69 4.81 8.59 3.30
C PHE A 69 3.86 9.80 3.42
N ASP A 70 3.10 9.94 4.50
CA ASP A 70 2.26 11.10 4.75
C ASP A 70 3.08 12.37 4.97
N ALA A 71 4.22 12.28 5.69
CA ALA A 71 5.16 13.37 5.82
C ALA A 71 5.75 13.78 4.46
N LEU A 72 6.15 12.82 3.61
CA LEU A 72 6.58 13.08 2.23
C LEU A 72 5.49 13.77 1.41
N ALA A 73 4.26 13.27 1.46
CA ALA A 73 3.13 13.82 0.70
C ALA A 73 2.76 15.25 1.10
N SER A 74 3.00 15.60 2.37
CA SER A 74 2.71 16.95 2.92
C SER A 74 3.91 17.89 2.88
N GLY A 75 5.10 17.43 2.50
CA GLY A 75 6.34 18.20 2.57
C GLY A 75 6.82 18.47 4.00
N ALA A 76 6.34 17.69 4.96
CA ALA A 76 6.79 17.76 6.36
C ALA A 76 8.13 17.02 6.56
N PRO A 77 8.87 17.31 7.65
CA PRO A 77 10.06 16.53 8.00
C PRO A 77 9.71 15.03 8.13
N THR A 78 10.44 14.19 7.40
CA THR A 78 10.20 12.73 7.39
C THR A 78 10.79 12.09 8.64
N PRO A 79 10.02 11.25 9.37
CA PRO A 79 10.52 10.55 10.54
C PRO A 79 11.52 9.46 10.15
N GLN A 80 12.78 9.56 10.59
CA GLN A 80 13.84 8.58 10.30
C GLN A 80 13.43 7.16 10.70
N GLN A 81 12.74 7.00 11.83
CA GLN A 81 12.25 5.72 12.30
C GLN A 81 11.36 4.98 11.27
N GLY A 82 10.55 5.72 10.51
CA GLY A 82 9.73 5.13 9.45
C GLY A 82 10.59 4.55 8.32
N LEU A 83 11.61 5.28 7.90
CA LEU A 83 12.57 4.82 6.89
C LEU A 83 13.36 3.61 7.38
N ASP A 84 13.84 3.64 8.62
CA ASP A 84 14.58 2.51 9.22
C ASP A 84 13.72 1.25 9.27
N THR A 85 12.44 1.37 9.67
CA THR A 85 11.49 0.26 9.69
C THR A 85 11.27 -0.34 8.30
N ILE A 86 11.11 0.50 7.28
CA ILE A 86 10.95 0.04 5.88
C ILE A 86 12.22 -0.66 5.41
N THR A 87 13.39 -0.07 5.65
CA THR A 87 14.70 -0.59 5.20
C THR A 87 15.01 -1.92 5.87
N GLU A 88 14.80 -2.05 7.18
CA GLU A 88 14.99 -3.29 7.92
C GLU A 88 14.07 -4.42 7.45
N ALA A 89 12.79 -4.09 7.22
CA ALA A 89 11.83 -5.07 6.70
C ALA A 89 12.20 -5.53 5.28
N HIS A 90 12.67 -4.60 4.43
CA HIS A 90 13.17 -4.92 3.10
C HIS A 90 14.42 -5.80 3.15
N ALA A 91 15.40 -5.48 4.01
CA ALA A 91 16.62 -6.27 4.18
C ALA A 91 16.31 -7.71 4.62
N ARG A 92 15.38 -7.88 5.58
CA ARG A 92 14.89 -9.22 5.96
C ARG A 92 14.23 -9.94 4.80
N GLY A 93 13.45 -9.23 3.99
CA GLY A 93 12.82 -9.77 2.78
C GLY A 93 13.83 -10.28 1.76
N LEU A 94 14.96 -9.57 1.58
CA LEU A 94 16.05 -10.02 0.71
C LEU A 94 16.70 -11.32 1.18
N GLN A 95 16.78 -11.53 2.49
CA GLN A 95 17.32 -12.76 3.08
C GLN A 95 16.35 -13.96 2.95
N LEU A 96 15.04 -13.70 3.05
CA LEU A 96 14.01 -14.74 3.02
C LEU A 96 13.60 -15.14 1.59
N PHE A 97 13.54 -14.18 0.68
CA PHE A 97 13.01 -14.31 -0.67
C PHE A 97 14.06 -13.83 -1.69
N GLY A 98 14.79 -14.76 -2.28
CA GLY A 98 15.85 -14.48 -3.24
C GLY A 98 15.34 -14.00 -4.60
N LEU A 99 16.24 -13.95 -5.55
CA LEU A 99 15.94 -13.75 -6.97
C LEU A 99 16.05 -15.10 -7.69
N ARG A 100 15.20 -15.29 -8.70
CA ARG A 100 15.32 -16.44 -9.61
C ARG A 100 15.20 -16.01 -11.05
N VAL A 101 15.86 -16.74 -11.92
CA VAL A 101 15.71 -16.61 -13.37
C VAL A 101 14.52 -17.46 -13.81
N LEU A 102 13.53 -16.86 -14.46
CA LEU A 102 12.44 -17.62 -15.07
C LEU A 102 12.97 -18.34 -16.29
N ALA A 103 12.61 -19.64 -16.43
CA ALA A 103 12.95 -20.39 -17.63
C ALA A 103 12.25 -19.74 -18.84
N GLN A 104 13.00 -19.48 -19.90
CA GLN A 104 12.44 -19.05 -21.18
C GLN A 104 11.66 -20.23 -21.77
N GLN A 105 10.35 -20.04 -21.99
CA GLN A 105 9.59 -20.99 -22.81
C GLN A 105 10.06 -20.82 -24.25
N SER A 106 10.66 -21.89 -24.77
CA SER A 106 11.40 -22.02 -26.00
C SER A 106 10.72 -21.36 -27.23
N THR A 107 11.37 -20.35 -27.76
CA THR A 107 11.27 -19.92 -29.16
C THR A 107 12.66 -19.84 -29.80
N GLY A 108 13.55 -20.81 -29.53
CA GLY A 108 14.83 -20.94 -30.22
C GLY A 108 15.89 -19.85 -29.97
N GLN A 109 15.68 -18.95 -29.03
CA GLN A 109 16.67 -17.96 -28.62
C GLN A 109 17.39 -18.41 -27.36
N THR A 110 18.70 -18.55 -27.45
CA THR A 110 19.60 -18.79 -26.29
C THR A 110 19.78 -17.47 -25.53
N GLY A 111 18.93 -17.23 -24.52
CA GLY A 111 19.06 -16.08 -23.63
C GLY A 111 18.58 -16.44 -22.22
N SER A 112 19.07 -15.73 -21.21
CA SER A 112 18.55 -15.83 -19.84
C SER A 112 17.16 -15.24 -19.79
N GLY A 113 16.19 -15.94 -19.16
CA GLY A 113 14.87 -15.43 -18.91
C GLY A 113 14.89 -14.25 -17.92
N PRO A 114 13.74 -13.57 -17.71
CA PRO A 114 13.66 -12.43 -16.80
C PRO A 114 13.98 -12.87 -15.36
N ILE A 115 14.68 -11.99 -14.64
CA ILE A 115 14.97 -12.17 -13.22
C ILE A 115 13.81 -11.58 -12.42
N VAL A 116 13.26 -12.38 -11.53
CA VAL A 116 12.12 -11.98 -10.68
C VAL A 116 12.42 -12.31 -9.21
N ARG A 117 11.72 -11.63 -8.32
CA ARG A 117 11.70 -12.00 -6.91
C ARG A 117 10.99 -13.35 -6.75
N ASP A 118 11.59 -14.26 -5.98
CA ASP A 118 11.01 -15.58 -5.72
C ASP A 118 9.99 -15.52 -4.58
N TRP A 119 8.87 -14.83 -4.85
CA TRP A 119 7.78 -14.71 -3.89
C TRP A 119 7.07 -16.04 -3.69
N PRO A 120 6.60 -16.33 -2.48
CA PRO A 120 5.87 -17.57 -2.21
C PRO A 120 4.49 -17.54 -2.87
N GLN A 121 3.95 -18.71 -3.19
CA GLN A 121 2.57 -18.81 -3.69
C GLN A 121 1.51 -18.58 -2.58
N ARG A 122 1.87 -18.88 -1.34
CA ARG A 122 1.07 -18.67 -0.14
C ARG A 122 1.84 -17.76 0.82
N TRP A 123 1.15 -16.78 1.36
CA TRP A 123 1.77 -15.64 2.03
C TRP A 123 1.68 -15.74 3.54
N SER A 124 2.81 -15.86 4.21
CA SER A 124 2.93 -15.63 5.65
C SER A 124 2.97 -14.14 5.98
N ALA A 125 2.80 -13.77 7.25
CA ALA A 125 2.93 -12.38 7.71
C ALA A 125 4.32 -11.78 7.37
N ALA A 126 5.38 -12.57 7.49
CA ALA A 126 6.74 -12.15 7.12
C ALA A 126 6.86 -11.87 5.61
N ALA A 127 6.25 -12.71 4.76
CA ALA A 127 6.24 -12.51 3.32
C ALA A 127 5.45 -11.26 2.93
N LEU A 128 4.29 -11.03 3.55
CA LEU A 128 3.49 -9.81 3.35
C LEU A 128 4.27 -8.55 3.72
N THR A 129 4.91 -8.55 4.90
CA THR A 129 5.73 -7.40 5.34
C THR A 129 6.88 -7.14 4.37
N ALA A 130 7.58 -8.19 3.93
CA ALA A 130 8.66 -8.09 2.95
C ALA A 130 8.19 -7.54 1.60
N TYR A 131 7.01 -7.98 1.13
CA TYR A 131 6.41 -7.52 -0.11
C TYR A 131 6.05 -6.02 -0.07
N PHE A 132 5.39 -5.60 0.99
CA PHE A 132 5.05 -4.19 1.16
C PHE A 132 6.29 -3.31 1.37
N ALA A 133 7.32 -3.82 2.07
CA ALA A 133 8.59 -3.12 2.23
C ALA A 133 9.35 -2.99 0.90
N GLN A 134 9.38 -4.05 0.08
CA GLN A 134 9.94 -3.98 -1.28
C GLN A 134 9.22 -2.91 -2.09
N SER A 135 7.88 -2.93 -2.10
CA SER A 135 7.10 -1.92 -2.80
C SER A 135 7.41 -0.50 -2.30
N ALA A 136 7.60 -0.31 -1.00
CA ALA A 136 7.96 1.00 -0.45
C ALA A 136 9.34 1.46 -0.95
N ILE A 137 10.34 0.60 -0.95
CA ILE A 137 11.69 0.91 -1.48
C ILE A 137 11.62 1.23 -2.97
N ASP A 138 10.87 0.47 -3.76
CA ASP A 138 10.71 0.72 -5.21
C ASP A 138 10.13 2.12 -5.48
N GLU A 139 9.14 2.56 -4.66
CA GLU A 139 8.58 3.90 -4.79
C GLU A 139 9.54 4.99 -4.30
N LEU A 140 10.25 4.77 -3.20
CA LEU A 140 11.19 5.74 -2.64
C LEU A 140 12.41 5.97 -3.54
N THR A 141 12.84 4.95 -4.26
CA THR A 141 13.98 5.01 -5.19
C THR A 141 13.55 5.22 -6.65
N GLY A 142 12.24 5.19 -6.91
CA GLY A 142 11.65 5.36 -8.22
C GLY A 142 11.49 6.84 -8.63
N SER A 143 11.00 7.06 -9.85
CA SER A 143 10.90 8.39 -10.47
C SER A 143 9.56 9.10 -10.26
N ARG A 144 8.60 8.49 -9.53
CA ARG A 144 7.23 9.04 -9.39
C ARG A 144 6.88 9.54 -7.99
N LEU A 145 7.88 9.67 -7.10
CA LEU A 145 7.66 10.11 -5.72
C LEU A 145 7.02 11.51 -5.64
N ASP A 146 7.29 12.36 -6.61
CA ASP A 146 6.69 13.69 -6.78
C ASP A 146 5.19 13.68 -7.13
N ARG A 147 4.62 12.49 -7.40
CA ARG A 147 3.18 12.26 -7.62
C ARG A 147 2.44 11.73 -6.39
N LEU A 148 3.17 11.51 -5.30
CA LEU A 148 2.57 11.06 -4.04
C LEU A 148 1.67 12.15 -3.46
N LYS A 149 0.46 11.78 -3.07
CA LYS A 149 -0.53 12.69 -2.48
C LYS A 149 -1.25 12.04 -1.31
N SER A 150 -1.71 12.87 -0.38
CA SER A 150 -2.63 12.50 0.69
C SER A 150 -4.03 13.04 0.38
N CYS A 151 -5.05 12.20 0.51
CA CYS A 151 -6.44 12.58 0.29
C CYS A 151 -6.93 13.50 1.41
N PRO A 152 -7.42 14.72 1.12
CA PRO A 152 -7.89 15.62 2.17
C PRO A 152 -9.19 15.15 2.86
N GLY A 153 -9.90 14.17 2.30
CA GLY A 153 -11.16 13.68 2.86
C GLY A 153 -11.01 12.49 3.82
N CYS A 154 -10.03 11.59 3.61
CA CYS A 154 -9.85 10.38 4.42
C CYS A 154 -8.40 10.09 4.80
N ARG A 155 -7.45 10.91 4.32
CA ARG A 155 -6.00 10.76 4.48
C ARG A 155 -5.39 9.51 3.83
N TRP A 156 -6.09 8.86 2.90
CA TRP A 156 -5.48 7.82 2.09
C TRP A 156 -4.37 8.37 1.20
N LEU A 157 -3.29 7.63 1.11
CA LEU A 157 -2.15 7.95 0.25
C LEU A 157 -2.34 7.34 -1.14
N PHE A 158 -1.98 8.08 -2.18
CA PHE A 158 -2.07 7.58 -3.55
C PHE A 158 -1.06 8.27 -4.46
N PHE A 159 -0.60 7.56 -5.49
CA PHE A 159 0.10 8.19 -6.58
C PHE A 159 -0.89 8.75 -7.61
N ASP A 160 -0.73 10.03 -7.93
CA ASP A 160 -1.54 10.68 -8.95
C ASP A 160 -1.08 10.25 -10.35
N THR A 161 -1.80 9.31 -10.94
CA THR A 161 -1.55 8.79 -12.30
C THR A 161 -2.20 9.65 -13.39
N SER A 162 -2.88 10.75 -13.05
CA SER A 162 -3.50 11.63 -14.04
C SER A 162 -2.44 12.37 -14.87
N ARG A 163 -2.79 12.67 -16.12
CA ARG A 163 -1.87 13.33 -17.07
C ARG A 163 -1.33 14.66 -16.53
N ASN A 164 -2.20 15.46 -15.92
CA ASN A 164 -1.90 16.81 -15.46
C ASN A 164 -1.59 16.91 -13.97
N ARG A 165 -1.40 15.79 -13.26
CA ARG A 165 -1.19 15.75 -11.79
C ARG A 165 -2.28 16.48 -11.00
N SER A 166 -3.52 16.48 -11.50
CA SER A 166 -4.63 17.28 -10.97
C SER A 166 -5.56 16.51 -10.03
N ARG A 167 -5.33 15.19 -9.82
CA ARG A 167 -6.13 14.38 -8.91
C ARG A 167 -5.93 14.90 -7.47
N ARG A 168 -7.04 15.29 -6.83
CA ARG A 168 -7.07 15.81 -5.46
C ARG A 168 -7.55 14.75 -4.46
N TRP A 169 -8.46 13.86 -4.90
CA TRP A 169 -9.11 12.86 -4.04
C TRP A 169 -8.61 11.46 -4.38
N CYS A 170 -8.53 10.58 -3.37
CA CYS A 170 -8.20 9.17 -3.59
C CYS A 170 -9.19 8.48 -4.52
N SER A 171 -10.46 8.87 -4.48
CA SER A 171 -11.52 8.43 -5.39
C SER A 171 -12.53 9.56 -5.61
N MET A 172 -12.96 9.76 -6.86
CA MET A 172 -14.03 10.71 -7.18
C MET A 172 -15.41 10.18 -6.80
N GLN A 173 -15.57 8.85 -6.75
CA GLN A 173 -16.85 8.22 -6.38
C GLN A 173 -17.12 8.33 -4.88
N THR A 174 -16.08 8.29 -4.05
CA THR A 174 -16.18 8.36 -2.59
C THR A 174 -15.85 9.76 -2.08
N CYS A 175 -14.59 10.09 -1.84
CA CYS A 175 -14.20 11.37 -1.23
C CYS A 175 -14.54 12.59 -2.08
N GLY A 176 -14.36 12.53 -3.40
CA GLY A 176 -14.72 13.63 -4.31
C GLY A 176 -16.23 13.88 -4.38
N GLY A 177 -17.02 12.80 -4.40
CA GLY A 177 -18.49 12.87 -4.36
C GLY A 177 -19.01 13.44 -3.05
N ARG A 178 -18.43 13.01 -1.91
CA ARG A 178 -18.77 13.55 -0.57
C ARG A 178 -18.50 15.05 -0.48
N ASP A 179 -17.35 15.52 -0.95
CA ASP A 179 -17.01 16.94 -0.99
C ASP A 179 -17.96 17.75 -1.89
N LYS A 180 -18.30 17.21 -3.07
CA LYS A 180 -19.26 17.86 -3.97
C LYS A 180 -20.65 17.98 -3.34
N ALA A 181 -21.13 16.93 -2.67
CA ALA A 181 -22.42 16.94 -1.98
C ALA A 181 -22.44 17.96 -0.83
N LEU A 182 -21.35 18.00 -0.03
CA LEU A 182 -21.24 18.96 1.07
C LEU A 182 -21.23 20.41 0.58
N ARG A 183 -20.47 20.72 -0.48
CA ARG A 183 -20.49 22.08 -1.09
C ARG A 183 -21.85 22.44 -1.67
N HIS A 184 -22.59 21.49 -2.25
CA HIS A 184 -23.95 21.74 -2.73
C HIS A 184 -24.90 22.06 -1.57
N TYR A 185 -24.85 21.27 -0.49
CA TYR A 185 -25.64 21.49 0.72
C TYR A 185 -25.43 22.89 1.32
N HIS A 186 -24.17 23.34 1.46
CA HIS A 186 -23.87 24.66 1.98
C HIS A 186 -24.39 25.83 1.08
N ARG A 187 -24.33 25.66 -0.25
CA ARG A 187 -24.86 26.67 -1.19
C ARG A 187 -26.37 26.81 -1.17
N THR A 188 -27.09 25.73 -0.87
CA THR A 188 -28.56 25.76 -0.86
C THR A 188 -29.15 26.27 0.46
N ARG A 189 -28.29 26.48 1.48
CA ARG A 189 -28.70 27.00 2.81
C ARG A 189 -28.13 28.39 3.14
N ALA A 190 -27.29 28.94 2.29
CA ALA A 190 -26.81 30.32 2.34
C ALA A 190 -27.66 31.23 1.44
#